data_a08dea09e0e1e10bc794553c773c57a7
#
_entry.id   a08dea09e0e1e10bc794553c773c57a7
#
_cell.length_a   1.000
_cell.length_b   1.000
_cell.length_c   1.000
_cell.angle_alpha   90.00
_cell.angle_beta   90.00
_cell.angle_gamma   90.00
#
_symmetry.space_group_name_H-M   'P 1'
#
loop_
_entity.id
_entity.type
_entity.pdbx_description
1 polymer ?
#
loop_
_entity_poly.entity_id
_entity_poly.type
_entity_poly.pdbx_seq_one_letter_code
_entity_poly.pdbx_strand_id
1 'polypeptide(L)'
;MLKDITLGQFFPGDSYIHKLDPRTKLIMVVVYIVALFMAKSWLGYGLVIAFLAMCIKISSIPLKSITRGLKPVMLIVVFTGVLNLFFTPGTHEIFTVFGFTLTWEAVERAAQMILRIMLLITGTFLLTYTTSPIALTDGLESLLSPLKRIKFPVHELSMMMCIALRFIPTLIEETDKIMSAQKARGADFETGSLMDRAKALIPILVPLFISAFRRADELAIAMECRCYQGGEGRTKLKQLHYTRLDFIAFGIGALLILGVLILR
;
A
#
# COMPACT_ATOMS: atom_id res chain seq x y z
N MET A 1 -0.28 -22.98 -1.06
CA MET A 1 -0.45 -21.83 -0.14
C MET A 1 0.39 -20.60 -0.50
N LEU A 2 1.61 -20.72 -1.06
CA LEU A 2 2.44 -19.56 -1.42
C LEU A 2 2.13 -18.98 -2.82
N LYS A 3 1.39 -19.70 -3.67
CA LYS A 3 1.05 -19.27 -5.04
C LYS A 3 0.10 -18.06 -5.12
N ASP A 4 -0.56 -17.71 -4.03
CA ASP A 4 -1.50 -16.58 -3.96
C ASP A 4 -0.87 -15.27 -3.45
N ILE A 5 0.44 -15.28 -3.14
CA ILE A 5 1.19 -14.08 -2.81
C ILE A 5 1.50 -13.34 -4.11
N THR A 6 0.51 -12.64 -4.64
CA THR A 6 0.73 -11.69 -5.74
C THR A 6 1.52 -10.50 -5.20
N LEU A 7 2.84 -10.55 -5.35
CA LEU A 7 3.74 -9.44 -5.06
C LEU A 7 3.37 -8.26 -5.95
N GLY A 8 2.73 -7.25 -5.32
CA GLY A 8 2.29 -6.03 -5.97
C GLY A 8 1.13 -6.30 -6.94
N GLN A 9 -0.08 -6.00 -6.53
CA GLN A 9 -1.27 -6.06 -7.39
C GLN A 9 -1.25 -4.94 -8.45
N PHE A 10 -0.07 -4.73 -9.07
CA PHE A 10 0.08 -3.76 -10.14
C PHE A 10 -0.59 -4.28 -11.42
N PHE A 11 -1.52 -3.50 -11.96
CA PHE A 11 -2.14 -3.75 -13.25
C PHE A 11 -1.43 -2.90 -14.29
N PRO A 12 -0.64 -3.49 -15.20
CA PRO A 12 -0.02 -2.73 -16.29
C PRO A 12 -1.12 -2.14 -17.17
N GLY A 13 -1.04 -0.84 -17.45
CA GLY A 13 -2.01 -0.13 -18.26
C GLY A 13 -1.42 1.18 -18.79
N ASP A 14 -2.02 1.72 -19.85
CA ASP A 14 -1.56 2.93 -20.54
C ASP A 14 -2.41 4.17 -20.23
N SER A 15 -3.19 4.15 -19.14
CA SER A 15 -4.04 5.28 -18.77
C SER A 15 -3.22 6.51 -18.36
N TYR A 16 -3.85 7.69 -18.38
CA TYR A 16 -3.21 8.93 -17.94
C TYR A 16 -2.64 8.83 -16.53
N ILE A 17 -3.33 8.12 -15.62
CA ILE A 17 -2.85 7.92 -14.25
C ILE A 17 -1.61 7.01 -14.23
N HIS A 18 -1.53 5.98 -15.08
CA HIS A 18 -0.33 5.13 -15.15
C HIS A 18 0.90 5.91 -15.61
N LYS A 19 0.73 6.90 -16.50
CA LYS A 19 1.81 7.73 -17.07
C LYS A 19 2.30 8.84 -16.14
N LEU A 20 1.61 9.14 -15.04
CA LEU A 20 2.07 10.11 -14.05
C LEU A 20 3.37 9.65 -13.38
N ASP A 21 4.21 10.64 -13.03
CA ASP A 21 5.43 10.40 -12.25
C ASP A 21 5.08 9.74 -10.89
N PRO A 22 5.80 8.70 -10.44
CA PRO A 22 5.58 8.07 -9.14
C PRO A 22 5.61 9.04 -7.96
N ARG A 23 6.42 10.10 -8.02
CA ARG A 23 6.46 11.16 -6.99
C ARG A 23 5.13 11.90 -6.91
N THR A 24 4.59 12.28 -8.07
CA THR A 24 3.29 12.95 -8.17
C THR A 24 2.19 12.08 -7.57
N LYS A 25 2.16 10.79 -7.88
CA LYS A 25 1.18 9.85 -7.33
C LYS A 25 1.27 9.74 -5.81
N LEU A 26 2.49 9.62 -5.27
CA LEU A 26 2.71 9.59 -3.83
C LEU A 26 2.21 10.86 -3.14
N ILE A 27 2.57 12.03 -3.68
CA ILE A 27 2.11 13.33 -3.15
C ILE A 27 0.60 13.43 -3.24
N MET A 28 0.00 13.04 -4.38
CA MET A 28 -1.45 13.10 -4.59
C MET A 28 -2.23 12.20 -3.64
N VAL A 29 -1.69 11.03 -3.29
CA VAL A 29 -2.31 10.16 -2.26
C VAL A 29 -2.25 10.83 -0.89
N VAL A 30 -1.15 11.49 -0.53
CA VAL A 30 -1.07 12.24 0.73
C VAL A 30 -2.08 13.41 0.72
N VAL A 31 -2.14 14.18 -0.37
CA VAL A 31 -3.12 15.26 -0.57
C VAL A 31 -4.56 14.75 -0.44
N TYR A 32 -4.85 13.61 -1.05
CA TYR A 32 -6.14 12.93 -0.97
C TYR A 32 -6.49 12.53 0.48
N ILE A 33 -5.54 11.91 1.19
CA ILE A 33 -5.72 11.53 2.59
C ILE A 33 -6.00 12.77 3.45
N VAL A 34 -5.23 13.83 3.29
CA VAL A 34 -5.45 15.10 4.01
C VAL A 34 -6.82 15.67 3.71
N ALA A 35 -7.23 15.74 2.43
CA ALA A 35 -8.55 16.22 2.03
C ALA A 35 -9.68 15.38 2.66
N LEU A 36 -9.53 14.05 2.68
CA LEU A 36 -10.49 13.13 3.27
C LEU A 36 -10.65 13.34 4.79
N PHE A 37 -9.55 13.59 5.52
CA PHE A 37 -9.60 13.89 6.96
C PHE A 37 -10.13 15.29 7.27
N MET A 38 -9.97 16.24 6.35
CA MET A 38 -10.54 17.58 6.48
C MET A 38 -12.04 17.61 6.21
N ALA A 39 -12.59 16.67 5.43
CA ALA A 39 -14.00 16.58 5.12
C ALA A 39 -14.83 16.27 6.38
N LYS A 40 -15.71 17.19 6.78
CA LYS A 40 -16.66 17.04 7.89
C LYS A 40 -18.11 17.03 7.40
N SER A 41 -18.39 17.77 6.32
CA SER A 41 -19.71 17.87 5.71
C SER A 41 -19.97 16.74 4.73
N TRP A 42 -21.21 16.31 4.57
CA TRP A 42 -21.64 15.36 3.54
C TRP A 42 -21.31 15.84 2.11
N LEU A 43 -21.35 17.15 1.87
CA LEU A 43 -20.93 17.73 0.59
C LEU A 43 -19.44 17.55 0.35
N GLY A 44 -18.60 17.70 1.40
CA GLY A 44 -17.17 17.43 1.32
C GLY A 44 -16.86 15.98 0.96
N TYR A 45 -17.57 15.02 1.58
CA TYR A 45 -17.47 13.61 1.19
C TYR A 45 -17.92 13.37 -0.24
N GLY A 46 -19.01 14.03 -0.69
CA GLY A 46 -19.47 13.95 -2.08
C GLY A 46 -18.40 14.37 -3.08
N LEU A 47 -17.67 15.46 -2.80
CA LEU A 47 -16.59 15.94 -3.64
C LEU A 47 -15.41 14.96 -3.69
N VAL A 48 -15.03 14.38 -2.55
CA VAL A 48 -13.97 13.35 -2.48
C VAL A 48 -14.37 12.09 -3.24
N ILE A 49 -15.64 11.65 -3.12
CA ILE A 49 -16.17 10.50 -3.88
C ILE A 49 -16.13 10.79 -5.38
N ALA A 50 -16.58 11.98 -5.82
CA ALA A 50 -16.56 12.35 -7.23
C ALA A 50 -15.13 12.37 -7.79
N PHE A 51 -14.17 12.91 -7.03
CA PHE A 51 -12.75 12.88 -7.40
C PHE A 51 -12.22 11.44 -7.53
N LEU A 52 -12.49 10.58 -6.54
CA LEU A 52 -12.04 9.19 -6.55
C LEU A 52 -12.68 8.40 -7.70
N ALA A 53 -13.99 8.58 -7.94
CA ALA A 53 -14.69 7.95 -9.04
C ALA A 53 -14.13 8.38 -10.40
N MET A 54 -13.79 9.66 -10.56
CA MET A 54 -13.11 10.18 -11.75
C MET A 54 -11.74 9.51 -11.93
N CYS A 55 -10.93 9.40 -10.87
CA CYS A 55 -9.63 8.73 -10.91
C CYS A 55 -9.77 7.25 -11.30
N ILE A 56 -10.74 6.52 -10.73
CA ILE A 56 -10.98 5.11 -11.05
C ILE A 56 -11.37 4.97 -12.54
N LYS A 57 -12.25 5.83 -13.03
CA LYS A 57 -12.68 5.82 -14.44
C LYS A 57 -11.52 6.07 -15.39
N ILE A 58 -10.68 7.07 -15.11
CA ILE A 58 -9.51 7.41 -15.93
C ILE A 58 -8.45 6.29 -15.85
N SER A 59 -8.30 5.64 -14.71
CA SER A 59 -7.33 4.56 -14.50
C SER A 59 -7.67 3.27 -15.25
N SER A 60 -8.92 3.10 -15.72
CA SER A 60 -9.41 1.88 -16.39
C SER A 60 -9.23 0.60 -15.57
N ILE A 61 -9.14 0.72 -14.23
CA ILE A 61 -9.04 -0.43 -13.33
C ILE A 61 -10.42 -1.07 -13.18
N PRO A 62 -10.54 -2.40 -13.28
CA PRO A 62 -11.81 -3.08 -13.12
C PRO A 62 -12.33 -2.92 -11.67
N LEU A 63 -13.54 -2.42 -11.52
CA LEU A 63 -14.20 -2.24 -10.21
C LEU A 63 -14.21 -3.53 -9.37
N LYS A 64 -14.26 -4.69 -10.04
CA LYS A 64 -14.20 -6.00 -9.40
C LYS A 64 -12.90 -6.21 -8.58
N SER A 65 -11.78 -5.63 -9.00
CA SER A 65 -10.51 -5.72 -8.27
C SER A 65 -10.57 -4.87 -7.00
N ILE A 66 -11.16 -3.67 -7.07
CA ILE A 66 -11.35 -2.78 -5.92
C ILE A 66 -12.28 -3.43 -4.90
N THR A 67 -13.44 -3.95 -5.32
CA THR A 67 -14.40 -4.62 -4.42
C THR A 67 -13.82 -5.88 -3.80
N ARG A 68 -13.00 -6.66 -4.55
CA ARG A 68 -12.31 -7.82 -4.01
C ARG A 68 -11.30 -7.42 -2.92
N GLY A 69 -10.58 -6.32 -3.11
CA GLY A 69 -9.65 -5.79 -2.11
C GLY A 69 -10.35 -5.27 -0.85
N LEU A 70 -11.55 -4.69 -0.99
CA LEU A 70 -12.34 -4.20 0.14
C LEU A 70 -12.97 -5.33 0.98
N LYS A 71 -13.26 -6.49 0.36
CA LYS A 71 -13.97 -7.59 1.02
C LYS A 71 -13.35 -8.05 2.35
N PRO A 72 -12.03 -8.29 2.50
CA PRO A 72 -11.44 -8.70 3.78
C PRO A 72 -11.50 -7.61 4.85
N VAL A 73 -11.54 -6.34 4.44
CA VAL A 73 -11.58 -5.19 5.36
C VAL A 73 -13.01 -4.88 5.82
N MET A 74 -14.01 -5.34 5.06
CA MET A 74 -15.43 -5.10 5.36
C MET A 74 -15.82 -5.53 6.77
N LEU A 75 -15.27 -6.66 7.25
CA LEU A 75 -15.52 -7.14 8.61
C LEU A 75 -15.07 -6.12 9.67
N ILE A 76 -13.85 -5.57 9.51
CA ILE A 76 -13.31 -4.57 10.44
C ILE A 76 -14.11 -3.27 10.36
N VAL A 77 -14.50 -2.87 9.15
CA VAL A 77 -15.29 -1.64 8.92
C VAL A 77 -16.66 -1.75 9.59
N VAL A 78 -17.35 -2.87 9.41
CA VAL A 78 -18.65 -3.12 10.05
C VAL A 78 -18.50 -3.16 11.57
N PHE A 79 -17.50 -3.88 12.08
CA PHE A 79 -17.25 -3.96 13.52
C PHE A 79 -16.97 -2.57 14.13
N THR A 80 -16.14 -1.76 13.48
CA THR A 80 -15.84 -0.39 13.93
C THR A 80 -17.09 0.50 13.85
N GLY A 81 -17.91 0.35 12.81
CA GLY A 81 -19.19 1.05 12.67
C GLY A 81 -20.15 0.73 13.83
N VAL A 82 -20.28 -0.55 14.14
CA VAL A 82 -21.10 -1.02 15.26
C VAL A 82 -20.60 -0.47 16.59
N LEU A 83 -19.28 -0.52 16.84
CA LEU A 83 -18.72 0.06 18.06
C LEU A 83 -19.02 1.57 18.17
N ASN A 84 -18.82 2.33 17.08
CA ASN A 84 -19.12 3.76 17.10
C ASN A 84 -20.63 4.04 17.37
N LEU A 85 -21.50 3.20 16.85
CA LEU A 85 -22.92 3.33 17.05
C LEU A 85 -23.32 3.22 18.53
N PHE A 86 -22.67 2.32 19.29
CA PHE A 86 -22.99 2.08 20.72
C PHE A 86 -22.20 2.96 21.69
N PHE A 87 -20.97 3.37 21.33
CA PHE A 87 -20.08 4.09 22.23
C PHE A 87 -20.03 5.61 22.00
N THR A 88 -20.72 6.12 20.97
CA THR A 88 -20.69 7.57 20.71
C THR A 88 -21.85 8.24 21.44
N PRO A 89 -21.60 9.11 22.44
CA PRO A 89 -22.65 9.87 23.10
C PRO A 89 -23.24 10.92 22.15
N GLY A 90 -24.54 11.13 22.22
CA GLY A 90 -25.24 12.17 21.47
C GLY A 90 -26.40 12.74 22.29
N THR A 91 -27.02 13.82 21.81
CA THR A 91 -28.08 14.56 22.49
C THR A 91 -29.48 14.14 22.06
N HIS A 92 -29.64 13.63 20.83
CA HIS A 92 -30.95 13.18 20.31
C HIS A 92 -31.06 11.66 20.38
N GLU A 93 -31.74 11.17 21.45
CA GLU A 93 -31.99 9.74 21.65
C GLU A 93 -33.08 9.26 20.69
N ILE A 94 -32.78 8.23 19.89
CA ILE A 94 -33.74 7.56 19.00
C ILE A 94 -34.35 6.36 19.73
N PHE A 95 -33.51 5.57 20.40
CA PHE A 95 -33.95 4.34 21.04
C PHE A 95 -32.96 3.91 22.13
N THR A 96 -33.45 3.41 23.26
CA THR A 96 -32.62 2.90 24.36
C THR A 96 -32.81 1.39 24.49
N VAL A 97 -31.72 0.61 24.30
CA VAL A 97 -31.72 -0.84 24.46
C VAL A 97 -30.61 -1.24 25.42
N PHE A 98 -30.96 -1.98 26.48
CA PHE A 98 -30.00 -2.52 27.45
C PHE A 98 -28.98 -1.51 28.04
N GLY A 99 -29.42 -0.24 28.24
CA GLY A 99 -28.55 0.80 28.79
C GLY A 99 -27.64 1.52 27.76
N PHE A 100 -27.73 1.16 26.48
CA PHE A 100 -27.10 1.89 25.40
C PHE A 100 -28.10 2.78 24.68
N THR A 101 -27.80 4.08 24.56
CA THR A 101 -28.64 5.05 23.87
C THR A 101 -28.18 5.19 22.43
N LEU A 102 -29.04 4.79 21.50
CA LEU A 102 -28.79 5.03 20.06
C LEU A 102 -29.21 6.46 19.75
N THR A 103 -28.25 7.28 19.32
CA THR A 103 -28.50 8.70 18.99
C THR A 103 -28.31 8.94 17.51
N TRP A 104 -28.99 9.96 16.97
CA TRP A 104 -28.88 10.33 15.56
C TRP A 104 -27.45 10.70 15.19
N GLU A 105 -26.76 11.42 16.08
CA GLU A 105 -25.37 11.81 15.93
C GLU A 105 -24.42 10.60 15.89
N ALA A 106 -24.73 9.54 16.64
CA ALA A 106 -23.96 8.30 16.61
C ALA A 106 -24.07 7.59 15.24
N VAL A 107 -25.29 7.56 14.68
CA VAL A 107 -25.52 6.99 13.33
C VAL A 107 -24.79 7.78 12.27
N GLU A 108 -24.87 9.11 12.32
CA GLU A 108 -24.19 9.98 11.37
C GLU A 108 -22.67 9.82 11.45
N ARG A 109 -22.09 9.83 12.65
CA ARG A 109 -20.65 9.63 12.85
C ARG A 109 -20.20 8.24 12.42
N ALA A 110 -20.96 7.20 12.72
CA ALA A 110 -20.66 5.83 12.28
C ALA A 110 -20.67 5.74 10.74
N ALA A 111 -21.67 6.32 10.08
CA ALA A 111 -21.75 6.36 8.62
C ALA A 111 -20.58 7.12 7.99
N GLN A 112 -20.23 8.29 8.52
CA GLN A 112 -19.06 9.07 8.07
C GLN A 112 -17.75 8.32 8.27
N MET A 113 -17.61 7.59 9.39
CA MET A 113 -16.40 6.81 9.67
C MET A 113 -16.28 5.61 8.73
N ILE A 114 -17.36 4.86 8.51
CA ILE A 114 -17.40 3.76 7.54
C ILE A 114 -17.00 4.27 6.16
N LEU A 115 -17.64 5.36 5.71
CA LEU A 115 -17.37 5.96 4.42
C LEU A 115 -15.89 6.42 4.30
N ARG A 116 -15.37 7.07 5.34
CA ARG A 116 -13.97 7.52 5.40
C ARG A 116 -13.00 6.37 5.24
N ILE A 117 -13.18 5.27 5.98
CA ILE A 117 -12.30 4.09 5.89
C ILE A 117 -12.38 3.48 4.49
N MET A 118 -13.57 3.33 3.93
CA MET A 118 -13.76 2.77 2.59
C MET A 118 -13.08 3.63 1.51
N LEU A 119 -13.23 4.95 1.58
CA LEU A 119 -12.59 5.88 0.65
C LEU A 119 -11.07 5.86 0.81
N LEU A 120 -10.55 5.87 2.04
CA LEU A 120 -9.11 5.81 2.31
C LEU A 120 -8.48 4.57 1.69
N ILE A 121 -9.07 3.40 1.91
CA ILE A 121 -8.56 2.13 1.38
C ILE A 121 -8.66 2.11 -0.15
N THR A 122 -9.77 2.59 -0.72
CA THR A 122 -9.94 2.63 -2.17
C THR A 122 -8.91 3.54 -2.83
N GLY A 123 -8.62 4.71 -2.25
CA GLY A 123 -7.61 5.64 -2.76
C GLY A 123 -6.19 5.06 -2.71
N THR A 124 -5.83 4.37 -1.62
CA THR A 124 -4.53 3.70 -1.51
C THR A 124 -4.39 2.51 -2.45
N PHE A 125 -5.46 1.74 -2.69
CA PHE A 125 -5.46 0.68 -3.69
C PHE A 125 -5.22 1.23 -5.10
N LEU A 126 -5.78 2.41 -5.43
CA LEU A 126 -5.55 3.02 -6.73
C LEU A 126 -4.06 3.28 -6.98
N LEU A 127 -3.32 3.76 -5.97
CA LEU A 127 -1.86 3.91 -6.05
C LEU A 127 -1.17 2.56 -6.33
N THR A 128 -1.51 1.53 -5.55
CA THR A 128 -0.90 0.20 -5.65
C THR A 128 -1.18 -0.45 -7.01
N TYR A 129 -2.39 -0.28 -7.53
CA TYR A 129 -2.78 -0.83 -8.84
C TYR A 129 -2.15 -0.10 -10.03
N THR A 130 -1.86 1.21 -9.89
CA THR A 130 -1.33 2.05 -10.98
C THR A 130 0.18 2.24 -10.96
N THR A 131 0.87 1.77 -9.91
CA THR A 131 2.31 2.01 -9.76
C THR A 131 3.03 0.73 -9.38
N SER A 132 4.06 0.35 -10.15
CA SER A 132 4.86 -0.82 -9.81
C SER A 132 5.66 -0.58 -8.52
N PRO A 133 5.93 -1.63 -7.71
CA PRO A 133 6.71 -1.49 -6.48
C PRO A 133 8.09 -0.85 -6.70
N ILE A 134 8.76 -1.18 -7.80
CA ILE A 134 10.07 -0.59 -8.16
C ILE A 134 9.94 0.90 -8.46
N ALA A 135 8.92 1.31 -9.22
CA ALA A 135 8.69 2.72 -9.51
C ALA A 135 8.32 3.51 -8.23
N LEU A 136 7.62 2.87 -7.30
CA LEU A 136 7.26 3.45 -6.02
C LEU A 136 8.50 3.68 -5.13
N THR A 137 9.46 2.75 -5.12
CA THR A 137 10.75 2.93 -4.43
C THR A 137 11.58 4.04 -5.04
N ASP A 138 11.63 4.15 -6.37
CA ASP A 138 12.33 5.26 -7.06
C ASP A 138 11.70 6.61 -6.74
N GLY A 139 10.37 6.69 -6.73
CA GLY A 139 9.63 7.88 -6.33
C GLY A 139 9.91 8.28 -4.88
N LEU A 140 9.91 7.31 -3.98
CA LEU A 140 10.18 7.51 -2.55
C LEU A 140 11.63 8.00 -2.32
N GLU A 141 12.63 7.40 -2.98
CA GLU A 141 14.02 7.85 -2.92
C GLU A 141 14.15 9.31 -3.32
N SER A 142 13.45 9.69 -4.38
CA SER A 142 13.52 11.06 -4.86
C SER A 142 12.84 12.05 -3.91
N LEU A 143 11.69 11.68 -3.30
CA LEU A 143 11.00 12.51 -2.31
C LEU A 143 11.78 12.61 -1.00
N LEU A 144 12.49 11.55 -0.61
CA LEU A 144 13.34 11.54 0.59
C LEU A 144 14.74 12.15 0.33
N SER A 145 15.06 12.51 -0.91
CA SER A 145 16.36 13.11 -1.25
C SER A 145 16.76 14.32 -0.39
N PRO A 146 15.85 15.22 0.07
CA PRO A 146 16.21 16.30 1.00
C PRO A 146 16.77 15.82 2.32
N LEU A 147 16.43 14.59 2.77
CA LEU A 147 16.94 13.99 4.01
C LEU A 147 18.43 13.62 3.93
N LYS A 148 19.01 13.58 2.72
CA LYS A 148 20.47 13.43 2.54
C LYS A 148 21.23 14.55 3.26
N ARG A 149 20.65 15.75 3.41
CA ARG A 149 21.25 16.86 4.16
C ARG A 149 21.44 16.54 5.65
N ILE A 150 20.65 15.63 6.20
CA ILE A 150 20.73 15.17 7.59
C ILE A 150 21.59 13.88 7.67
N LYS A 151 22.36 13.56 6.63
CA LYS A 151 23.18 12.35 6.52
C LYS A 151 22.39 11.03 6.57
N PHE A 152 21.08 11.07 6.23
CA PHE A 152 20.28 9.86 6.14
C PHE A 152 20.62 9.10 4.85
N PRO A 153 20.91 7.79 4.91
CA PRO A 153 21.35 6.98 3.76
C PRO A 153 20.19 6.61 2.83
N VAL A 154 19.58 7.62 2.19
CA VAL A 154 18.37 7.45 1.34
C VAL A 154 18.65 6.54 0.15
N HIS A 155 19.84 6.67 -0.46
CA HIS A 155 20.20 5.89 -1.63
C HIS A 155 20.39 4.41 -1.29
N GLU A 156 21.10 4.14 -0.19
CA GLU A 156 21.35 2.79 0.30
C GLU A 156 20.05 2.10 0.66
N LEU A 157 19.13 2.82 1.34
CA LEU A 157 17.81 2.31 1.67
C LEU A 157 17.01 1.95 0.41
N SER A 158 16.96 2.83 -0.58
CA SER A 158 16.27 2.59 -1.85
C SER A 158 16.86 1.40 -2.60
N MET A 159 18.19 1.29 -2.63
CA MET A 159 18.88 0.16 -3.25
C MET A 159 18.55 -1.15 -2.54
N MET A 160 18.58 -1.18 -1.20
CA MET A 160 18.17 -2.37 -0.43
C MET A 160 16.73 -2.78 -0.75
N MET A 161 15.80 -1.81 -0.83
CA MET A 161 14.41 -2.08 -1.21
C MET A 161 14.30 -2.66 -2.62
N CYS A 162 15.01 -2.11 -3.60
CA CYS A 162 15.01 -2.61 -4.98
C CYS A 162 15.58 -4.03 -5.07
N ILE A 163 16.68 -4.31 -4.35
CA ILE A 163 17.27 -5.65 -4.27
C ILE A 163 16.31 -6.63 -3.63
N ALA A 164 15.70 -6.26 -2.50
CA ALA A 164 14.72 -7.08 -1.82
C ALA A 164 13.54 -7.43 -2.73
N LEU A 165 12.92 -6.41 -3.39
CA LEU A 165 11.81 -6.61 -4.32
C LEU A 165 12.17 -7.53 -5.49
N ARG A 166 13.42 -7.52 -5.94
CA ARG A 166 13.91 -8.40 -7.00
C ARG A 166 14.11 -9.83 -6.51
N PHE A 167 14.54 -10.03 -5.26
CA PHE A 167 14.84 -11.35 -4.71
C PHE A 167 13.60 -12.05 -4.17
N ILE A 168 12.54 -11.34 -3.77
CA ILE A 168 11.33 -11.95 -3.23
C ILE A 168 10.75 -13.03 -4.16
N PRO A 169 10.53 -12.81 -5.48
CA PRO A 169 10.04 -13.88 -6.37
C PRO A 169 10.93 -15.10 -6.38
N THR A 170 12.24 -14.89 -6.44
CA THR A 170 13.23 -15.98 -6.47
C THR A 170 13.23 -16.78 -5.16
N LEU A 171 13.11 -16.09 -4.00
CA LEU A 171 13.03 -16.77 -2.70
C LEU A 171 11.72 -17.54 -2.54
N ILE A 172 10.60 -17.08 -3.10
CA ILE A 172 9.34 -17.81 -3.12
C ILE A 172 9.50 -19.11 -3.92
N GLU A 173 10.06 -19.04 -5.13
CA GLU A 173 10.32 -20.22 -5.94
C GLU A 173 11.26 -21.23 -5.25
N GLU A 174 12.28 -20.73 -4.57
CA GLU A 174 13.22 -21.55 -3.82
C GLU A 174 12.55 -22.20 -2.59
N THR A 175 11.71 -21.44 -1.89
CA THR A 175 10.90 -21.97 -0.78
C THR A 175 10.00 -23.11 -1.25
N ASP A 176 9.33 -22.97 -2.40
CA ASP A 176 8.47 -24.01 -2.97
C ASP A 176 9.28 -25.28 -3.34
N LYS A 177 10.51 -25.10 -3.87
CA LYS A 177 11.42 -26.23 -4.17
C LYS A 177 11.87 -26.96 -2.89
N ILE A 178 12.32 -26.20 -1.87
CA ILE A 178 12.74 -26.77 -0.58
C ILE A 178 11.56 -27.47 0.08
N MET A 179 10.38 -26.85 0.11
CA MET A 179 9.17 -27.43 0.70
C MET A 179 8.78 -28.72 0.01
N SER A 180 8.84 -28.78 -1.31
CA SER A 180 8.55 -29.98 -2.10
C SER A 180 9.55 -31.10 -1.80
N ALA A 181 10.84 -30.77 -1.68
CA ALA A 181 11.89 -31.74 -1.31
C ALA A 181 11.70 -32.26 0.11
N GLN A 182 11.33 -31.44 1.07
CA GLN A 182 11.09 -31.84 2.45
C GLN A 182 9.80 -32.70 2.56
N LYS A 183 8.75 -32.38 1.81
CA LYS A 183 7.54 -33.21 1.71
C LYS A 183 7.89 -34.62 1.18
N ALA A 184 8.75 -34.71 0.15
CA ALA A 184 9.22 -36.00 -0.38
C ALA A 184 10.04 -36.82 0.64
N ARG A 185 10.64 -36.17 1.64
CA ARG A 185 11.35 -36.78 2.77
C ARG A 185 10.43 -37.15 3.95
N GLY A 186 9.11 -36.96 3.78
CA GLY A 186 8.11 -37.29 4.81
C GLY A 186 7.83 -36.16 5.80
N ALA A 187 8.29 -34.94 5.56
CA ALA A 187 7.94 -33.80 6.41
C ALA A 187 6.46 -33.42 6.24
N ASP A 188 5.76 -33.30 7.36
CA ASP A 188 4.38 -32.87 7.42
C ASP A 188 4.29 -31.44 7.99
N PHE A 189 3.70 -30.52 7.22
CA PHE A 189 3.56 -29.09 7.56
C PHE A 189 2.11 -28.71 7.96
N GLU A 190 1.17 -29.66 7.85
CA GLU A 190 -0.26 -29.37 7.95
C GLU A 190 -0.89 -29.98 9.21
N THR A 191 -0.34 -31.13 9.72
CA THR A 191 -0.87 -31.81 10.89
C THR A 191 -0.06 -31.51 12.17
N GLY A 192 -0.64 -31.78 13.34
CA GLY A 192 0.00 -31.57 14.63
C GLY A 192 -0.34 -30.25 15.33
N SER A 193 0.27 -30.07 16.52
CA SER A 193 0.12 -28.89 17.34
C SER A 193 0.79 -27.64 16.65
N LEU A 194 0.46 -26.42 17.08
CA LEU A 194 1.11 -25.22 16.58
C LEU A 194 2.64 -25.24 16.74
N MET A 195 3.13 -25.85 17.82
CA MET A 195 4.57 -26.00 18.09
C MET A 195 5.21 -26.99 17.12
N ASP A 196 4.53 -28.09 16.78
CA ASP A 196 5.05 -29.08 15.84
C ASP A 196 5.12 -28.50 14.43
N ARG A 197 4.11 -27.75 14.02
CA ARG A 197 4.13 -27.01 12.75
C ARG A 197 5.25 -25.98 12.69
N ALA A 198 5.50 -25.24 13.79
CA ALA A 198 6.61 -24.30 13.86
C ALA A 198 7.96 -25.00 13.73
N LYS A 199 8.16 -26.17 14.41
CA LYS A 199 9.37 -26.97 14.28
C LYS A 199 9.56 -27.53 12.87
N ALA A 200 8.48 -27.94 12.21
CA ALA A 200 8.50 -28.45 10.85
C ALA A 200 8.98 -27.37 9.82
N LEU A 201 8.87 -26.05 10.13
CA LEU A 201 9.38 -24.99 9.27
C LEU A 201 10.92 -24.84 9.35
N ILE A 202 11.58 -25.28 10.42
CA ILE A 202 13.04 -25.14 10.60
C ILE A 202 13.83 -25.72 9.42
N PRO A 203 13.51 -26.96 8.95
CA PRO A 203 14.19 -27.57 7.79
C PRO A 203 14.00 -26.82 6.48
N ILE A 204 13.04 -25.88 6.40
CA ILE A 204 12.85 -24.99 5.26
C ILE A 204 13.65 -23.70 5.47
N LEU A 205 13.59 -23.13 6.67
CA LEU A 205 14.23 -21.84 6.99
C LEU A 205 15.74 -21.92 6.89
N VAL A 206 16.39 -22.97 7.43
CA VAL A 206 17.86 -23.08 7.46
C VAL A 206 18.45 -23.07 6.03
N PRO A 207 18.03 -23.95 5.11
CA PRO A 207 18.52 -23.92 3.73
C PRO A 207 18.22 -22.59 3.01
N LEU A 208 17.04 -22.00 3.27
CA LEU A 208 16.64 -20.72 2.67
C LEU A 208 17.56 -19.58 3.11
N PHE A 209 17.91 -19.52 4.41
CA PHE A 209 18.88 -18.55 4.92
C PHE A 209 20.27 -18.72 4.29
N ILE A 210 20.77 -19.97 4.23
CA ILE A 210 22.07 -20.26 3.61
C ILE A 210 22.08 -19.79 2.15
N SER A 211 21.03 -20.09 1.40
CA SER A 211 20.88 -19.65 0.01
C SER A 211 20.81 -18.13 -0.11
N ALA A 212 20.04 -17.46 0.76
CA ALA A 212 19.92 -16.00 0.76
C ALA A 212 21.28 -15.32 1.03
N PHE A 213 22.06 -15.82 2.00
CA PHE A 213 23.40 -15.27 2.28
C PHE A 213 24.36 -15.51 1.11
N ARG A 214 24.37 -16.71 0.50
CA ARG A 214 25.19 -17.00 -0.67
C ARG A 214 24.89 -16.03 -1.82
N ARG A 215 23.61 -15.76 -2.08
CA ARG A 215 23.19 -14.79 -3.10
C ARG A 215 23.62 -13.36 -2.77
N ALA A 216 23.57 -13.00 -1.47
CA ALA A 216 24.02 -11.69 -1.02
C ALA A 216 25.54 -11.54 -1.26
N ASP A 217 26.35 -12.55 -0.96
CA ASP A 217 27.78 -12.56 -1.20
C ASP A 217 28.10 -12.49 -2.71
N GLU A 218 27.42 -13.30 -3.52
CA GLU A 218 27.56 -13.25 -4.99
C GLU A 218 27.23 -11.88 -5.56
N LEU A 219 26.15 -11.24 -5.05
CA LEU A 219 25.76 -9.89 -5.46
C LEU A 219 26.80 -8.87 -5.01
N ALA A 220 27.31 -8.95 -3.77
CA ALA A 220 28.34 -8.06 -3.26
C ALA A 220 29.59 -8.11 -4.12
N ILE A 221 30.10 -9.30 -4.42
CA ILE A 221 31.25 -9.52 -5.32
C ILE A 221 30.98 -8.91 -6.71
N ALA A 222 29.79 -9.16 -7.27
CA ALA A 222 29.43 -8.61 -8.57
C ALA A 222 29.33 -7.08 -8.57
N MET A 223 28.95 -6.46 -7.46
CA MET A 223 28.92 -5.00 -7.29
C MET A 223 30.34 -4.44 -7.15
N GLU A 224 31.21 -5.08 -6.38
CA GLU A 224 32.63 -4.71 -6.26
C GLU A 224 33.35 -4.80 -7.61
N CYS A 225 33.18 -5.87 -8.38
CA CYS A 225 33.70 -6.02 -9.72
C CYS A 225 33.23 -4.93 -10.70
N ARG A 226 32.08 -4.30 -10.42
CA ARG A 226 31.55 -3.16 -11.17
C ARG A 226 31.95 -1.80 -10.57
N CYS A 227 32.94 -1.79 -9.68
CA CYS A 227 33.45 -0.60 -9.00
C CYS A 227 32.33 0.20 -8.25
N TYR A 228 31.41 -0.50 -7.59
CA TYR A 228 30.39 0.17 -6.78
C TYR A 228 31.03 0.79 -5.53
N GLN A 229 30.91 2.11 -5.38
CA GLN A 229 31.47 2.89 -4.27
C GLN A 229 30.39 3.69 -3.50
N GLY A 230 29.14 3.19 -3.48
CA GLY A 230 28.05 3.89 -2.83
C GLY A 230 27.27 4.82 -3.75
N GLY A 231 26.54 5.78 -3.17
CA GLY A 231 25.61 6.65 -3.88
C GLY A 231 26.19 7.97 -4.39
N GLU A 232 27.41 8.34 -3.99
CA GLU A 232 28.02 9.62 -4.37
C GLU A 232 28.54 9.58 -5.82
N GLY A 233 28.27 10.65 -6.58
CA GLY A 233 28.72 10.77 -7.99
C GLY A 233 28.02 9.87 -8.99
N ARG A 234 26.97 9.12 -8.59
CA ARG A 234 26.30 8.16 -9.45
C ARG A 234 25.13 8.78 -10.23
N THR A 235 25.04 8.45 -11.52
CA THR A 235 23.90 8.80 -12.37
C THR A 235 22.91 7.64 -12.45
N LYS A 236 21.60 7.96 -12.58
CA LYS A 236 20.54 6.97 -12.79
C LYS A 236 20.29 6.79 -14.28
N LEU A 237 20.20 5.53 -14.74
CA LEU A 237 19.85 5.19 -16.13
C LEU A 237 18.44 5.71 -16.48
N LYS A 238 17.48 5.54 -15.57
CA LYS A 238 16.11 6.06 -15.72
C LYS A 238 15.95 7.25 -14.79
N GLN A 239 15.91 8.44 -15.36
CA GLN A 239 15.62 9.67 -14.63
C GLN A 239 14.12 9.93 -14.59
N LEU A 240 13.62 10.34 -13.45
CA LEU A 240 12.23 10.76 -13.28
C LEU A 240 12.11 12.22 -13.73
N HIS A 241 11.19 12.50 -14.66
CA HIS A 241 10.93 13.84 -15.17
C HIS A 241 9.45 14.19 -14.99
N TYR A 242 9.18 15.35 -14.43
CA TYR A 242 7.83 15.88 -14.36
C TYR A 242 7.30 16.19 -15.76
N THR A 243 6.11 15.73 -16.06
CA THR A 243 5.39 15.98 -17.30
C THR A 243 4.31 17.05 -17.10
N ARG A 244 3.73 17.57 -18.19
CA ARG A 244 2.58 18.50 -18.09
C ARG A 244 1.41 17.89 -17.34
N LEU A 245 1.22 16.57 -17.41
CA LEU A 245 0.17 15.85 -16.71
C LEU A 245 0.35 15.92 -15.19
N ASP A 246 1.60 15.94 -14.71
CA ASP A 246 1.89 16.03 -13.27
C ASP A 246 1.48 17.40 -12.71
N PHE A 247 1.72 18.48 -13.45
CA PHE A 247 1.28 19.83 -13.05
C PHE A 247 -0.24 19.96 -13.04
N ILE A 248 -0.94 19.34 -14.00
CA ILE A 248 -2.40 19.27 -14.02
C ILE A 248 -2.90 18.51 -12.78
N ALA A 249 -2.27 17.37 -12.46
CA ALA A 249 -2.61 16.58 -11.27
C ALA A 249 -2.44 17.41 -9.98
N PHE A 250 -1.35 18.16 -9.83
CA PHE A 250 -1.16 19.06 -8.68
C PHE A 250 -2.23 20.14 -8.61
N GLY A 251 -2.61 20.72 -9.76
CA GLY A 251 -3.71 21.71 -9.83
C GLY A 251 -5.04 21.13 -9.36
N ILE A 252 -5.37 19.92 -9.81
CA ILE A 252 -6.58 19.19 -9.39
C ILE A 252 -6.53 18.86 -7.88
N GLY A 253 -5.37 18.47 -7.36
CA GLY A 253 -5.17 18.21 -5.93
C GLY A 253 -5.36 19.45 -5.07
N ALA A 254 -4.85 20.60 -5.51
CA ALA A 254 -5.06 21.89 -4.85
C ALA A 254 -6.54 22.30 -4.86
N LEU A 255 -7.23 22.12 -6.00
CA LEU A 255 -8.67 22.36 -6.11
C LEU A 255 -9.48 21.45 -5.18
N LEU A 256 -9.09 20.18 -5.03
CA LEU A 256 -9.73 19.23 -4.11
C LEU A 256 -9.63 19.74 -2.66
N ILE A 257 -8.43 20.13 -2.21
CA ILE A 257 -8.24 20.66 -0.84
C ILE A 257 -9.06 21.94 -0.64
N LEU A 258 -8.99 22.89 -1.58
CA LEU A 258 -9.74 24.14 -1.50
C LEU A 258 -11.25 23.88 -1.48
N GLY A 259 -11.76 23.01 -2.34
CA GLY A 259 -13.17 22.64 -2.37
C GLY A 259 -13.64 22.01 -1.05
N VAL A 260 -12.87 21.09 -0.48
CA VAL A 260 -13.20 20.49 0.83
C VAL A 260 -13.13 21.54 1.94
N LEU A 261 -12.20 22.48 1.88
CA LEU A 261 -12.04 23.54 2.88
C LEU A 261 -13.22 24.53 2.86
N ILE A 262 -13.71 24.87 1.68
CA ILE A 262 -14.89 25.75 1.51
C ILE A 262 -16.18 25.05 1.96
N LEU A 263 -16.28 23.73 1.75
CA LEU A 263 -17.47 22.92 2.11
C LEU A 263 -17.44 22.39 3.54
N ARG A 264 -16.43 22.72 4.32
CA ARG A 264 -16.25 22.29 5.71
C ARG A 264 -17.19 23.02 6.65
#